data_b9a223fb1409741a3ef324990d3d5002
#
_entry.id   b9a223fb1409741a3ef324990d3d5002
#
_cell.length_a   1.000
_cell.length_b   1.000
_cell.length_c   1.000
_cell.angle_alpha   90.00
_cell.angle_beta   90.00
_cell.angle_gamma   90.00
#
_symmetry.space_group_name_H-M   'P 1'
#
loop_
_entity.id
_entity.type
_entity.pdbx_description
1 polymer ?
#
loop_
_entity_poly.entity_id
_entity_poly.type
_entity_poly.pdbx_seq_one_letter_code
_entity_poly.pdbx_strand_id
1 'polypeptide(L)'
;MSTLPALEEQIATAGIAYGKRHDVSYRVGLVMQVLGAGAVAVLYPLSSPFYSAGIMLFELGVLLSSIYLLVWISWIKKIIVGAVVAGIALQFAGYHAPEEYAGSVIIAGIGLVCVGGAGLVGKEAYCFAYREGWVLTGVYPLLVLANLIGRENVVFNTIGFSAIFLLLLSLTGKKLKQPLLSPCPTNVCGMPEKK
;
A
#
# COMPACT_ATOMS: atom_id res chain seq x y z
N MET A 1 7.25 7.60 -34.32
CA MET A 1 7.12 7.08 -32.94
C MET A 1 8.37 7.53 -32.18
N SER A 2 8.29 8.57 -31.36
CA SER A 2 9.41 8.97 -30.52
C SER A 2 9.58 7.91 -29.43
N THR A 3 10.72 7.24 -29.42
CA THR A 3 11.10 6.34 -28.33
C THR A 3 11.20 7.17 -27.05
N LEU A 4 10.35 6.85 -26.06
CA LEU A 4 10.46 7.49 -24.74
C LEU A 4 11.89 7.25 -24.21
N PRO A 5 12.55 8.26 -23.66
CA PRO A 5 13.85 8.08 -23.04
C PRO A 5 13.76 7.03 -21.92
N ALA A 6 14.85 6.28 -21.73
CA ALA A 6 14.87 5.26 -20.69
C ALA A 6 14.54 5.89 -19.32
N LEU A 7 13.85 5.14 -18.45
CA LEU A 7 13.45 5.67 -17.14
C LEU A 7 14.64 6.21 -16.33
N GLU A 8 15.81 5.61 -16.49
CA GLU A 8 17.07 6.08 -15.86
C GLU A 8 17.43 7.51 -16.29
N GLU A 9 17.26 7.83 -17.57
CA GLU A 9 17.51 9.17 -18.11
C GLU A 9 16.48 10.19 -17.62
N GLN A 10 15.20 9.76 -17.52
CA GLN A 10 14.12 10.60 -16.96
C GLN A 10 14.36 10.91 -15.48
N ILE A 11 14.77 9.92 -14.69
CA ILE A 11 15.09 10.07 -13.26
C ILE A 11 16.29 11.03 -13.10
N ALA A 12 17.35 10.85 -13.89
CA ALA A 12 18.53 11.72 -13.86
C ALA A 12 18.18 13.17 -14.24
N THR A 13 17.34 13.35 -15.26
CA THR A 13 16.90 14.68 -15.71
C THR A 13 16.02 15.38 -14.66
N ALA A 14 15.21 14.61 -13.90
CA ALA A 14 14.39 15.15 -12.83
C ALA A 14 15.15 15.38 -11.51
N GLY A 15 16.45 15.01 -11.43
CA GLY A 15 17.26 15.14 -10.22
C GLY A 15 16.80 14.27 -9.05
N ILE A 16 16.09 13.16 -9.34
CA ILE A 16 15.56 12.27 -8.31
C ILE A 16 16.57 11.16 -8.04
N ALA A 17 16.99 10.99 -6.78
CA ALA A 17 17.85 9.89 -6.37
C ALA A 17 17.05 8.58 -6.26
N TYR A 18 16.80 7.94 -7.40
CA TYR A 18 16.11 6.64 -7.47
C TYR A 18 16.92 5.69 -8.37
N GLY A 19 17.08 4.46 -7.91
CA GLY A 19 17.88 3.45 -8.62
C GLY A 19 17.35 2.04 -8.37
N LYS A 20 18.05 1.04 -8.92
CA LYS A 20 17.64 -0.39 -8.83
C LYS A 20 17.40 -0.86 -7.39
N ARG A 21 18.22 -0.39 -6.42
CA ARG A 21 18.02 -0.75 -5.00
C ARG A 21 16.69 -0.24 -4.46
N HIS A 22 16.27 0.96 -4.84
CA HIS A 22 14.98 1.53 -4.44
C HIS A 22 13.81 0.71 -5.00
N ASP A 23 13.87 0.32 -6.29
CA ASP A 23 12.84 -0.51 -6.91
C ASP A 23 12.77 -1.92 -6.28
N VAL A 24 13.93 -2.51 -5.94
CA VAL A 24 13.95 -3.78 -5.20
C VAL A 24 13.31 -3.63 -3.82
N SER A 25 13.68 -2.60 -3.04
CA SER A 25 13.08 -2.36 -1.71
C SER A 25 11.58 -2.12 -1.79
N TYR A 26 11.12 -1.39 -2.81
CA TYR A 26 9.71 -1.20 -3.11
C TYR A 26 8.98 -2.55 -3.32
N ARG A 27 9.55 -3.43 -4.16
CA ARG A 27 8.97 -4.76 -4.45
C ARG A 27 8.99 -5.69 -3.24
N VAL A 28 10.04 -5.63 -2.41
CA VAL A 28 10.09 -6.36 -1.13
C VAL A 28 8.93 -5.92 -0.24
N GLY A 29 8.66 -4.63 -0.13
CA GLY A 29 7.51 -4.14 0.62
C GLY A 29 6.17 -4.66 0.07
N LEU A 30 6.00 -4.76 -1.25
CA LEU A 30 4.80 -5.37 -1.85
C LEU A 30 4.66 -6.85 -1.48
N VAL A 31 5.75 -7.61 -1.49
CA VAL A 31 5.75 -9.03 -1.06
C VAL A 31 5.37 -9.15 0.41
N MET A 32 5.90 -8.29 1.28
CA MET A 32 5.53 -8.26 2.70
C MET A 32 4.03 -7.97 2.89
N GLN A 33 3.45 -7.05 2.09
CA GLN A 33 2.00 -6.80 2.11
C GLN A 33 1.20 -8.05 1.74
N VAL A 34 1.60 -8.77 0.69
CA VAL A 34 0.94 -10.03 0.28
C VAL A 34 1.00 -11.06 1.40
N LEU A 35 2.18 -11.29 1.99
CA LEU A 35 2.37 -12.26 3.06
C LEU A 35 1.57 -11.87 4.31
N GLY A 36 1.57 -10.59 4.68
CA GLY A 36 0.81 -10.08 5.81
C GLY A 36 -0.69 -10.22 5.61
N ALA A 37 -1.22 -9.79 4.45
CA ALA A 37 -2.63 -9.92 4.11
C ALA A 37 -3.07 -11.39 4.07
N GLY A 38 -2.24 -12.28 3.50
CA GLY A 38 -2.51 -13.73 3.48
C GLY A 38 -2.53 -14.33 4.89
N ALA A 39 -1.58 -13.95 5.74
CA ALA A 39 -1.58 -14.37 7.14
C ALA A 39 -2.86 -13.94 7.86
N VAL A 40 -3.29 -12.67 7.69
CA VAL A 40 -4.54 -12.19 8.30
C VAL A 40 -5.74 -12.93 7.74
N ALA A 41 -5.83 -13.14 6.42
CA ALA A 41 -6.94 -13.85 5.79
C ALA A 41 -7.15 -15.27 6.33
N VAL A 42 -6.05 -15.96 6.72
CA VAL A 42 -6.10 -17.32 7.25
C VAL A 42 -6.26 -17.33 8.77
N LEU A 43 -5.50 -16.50 9.49
CA LEU A 43 -5.41 -16.57 10.96
C LEU A 43 -6.55 -15.85 11.67
N TYR A 44 -7.13 -14.81 11.04
CA TYR A 44 -8.22 -14.04 11.63
C TYR A 44 -9.49 -14.89 11.87
N PRO A 45 -10.03 -15.64 10.87
CA PRO A 45 -11.20 -16.48 11.09
C PRO A 45 -10.95 -17.64 12.08
N LEU A 46 -9.68 -18.04 12.26
CA LEU A 46 -9.29 -19.05 13.24
C LEU A 46 -9.13 -18.49 14.66
N SER A 47 -9.42 -17.21 14.86
CA SER A 47 -9.22 -16.49 16.14
C SER A 47 -7.82 -16.67 16.72
N SER A 48 -6.82 -16.89 15.87
CA SER A 48 -5.44 -17.10 16.28
C SER A 48 -4.80 -15.77 16.71
N PRO A 49 -4.14 -15.69 17.87
CA PRO A 49 -3.50 -14.45 18.32
C PRO A 49 -2.40 -13.95 17.34
N PHE A 50 -1.92 -14.82 16.47
CA PHE A 50 -0.88 -14.48 15.48
C PHE A 50 -1.39 -13.65 14.31
N TYR A 51 -2.71 -13.39 14.17
CA TYR A 51 -3.20 -12.50 13.11
C TYR A 51 -2.63 -11.08 13.25
N SER A 52 -2.33 -10.63 14.47
CA SER A 52 -1.71 -9.33 14.72
C SER A 52 -0.32 -9.21 14.10
N ALA A 53 0.47 -10.28 14.12
CA ALA A 53 1.75 -10.32 13.42
C ALA A 53 1.57 -10.19 11.90
N GLY A 54 0.50 -10.75 11.34
CA GLY A 54 0.11 -10.55 9.94
C GLY A 54 -0.19 -9.09 9.62
N ILE A 55 -0.93 -8.40 10.49
CA ILE A 55 -1.21 -6.95 10.36
C ILE A 55 0.10 -6.16 10.39
N MET A 56 0.96 -6.41 11.39
CA MET A 56 2.26 -5.72 11.48
C MET A 56 3.12 -5.94 10.24
N LEU A 57 3.18 -7.17 9.71
CA LEU A 57 3.93 -7.48 8.49
C LEU A 57 3.36 -6.73 7.28
N PHE A 58 2.04 -6.67 7.16
CA PHE A 58 1.36 -5.89 6.11
C PHE A 58 1.72 -4.41 6.20
N GLU A 59 1.62 -3.81 7.38
CA GLU A 59 1.89 -2.39 7.61
C GLU A 59 3.35 -2.01 7.38
N LEU A 60 4.28 -2.84 7.83
CA LEU A 60 5.71 -2.67 7.53
C LEU A 60 5.96 -2.77 6.03
N GLY A 61 5.26 -3.64 5.33
CA GLY A 61 5.28 -3.73 3.87
C GLY A 61 4.75 -2.46 3.20
N VAL A 62 3.64 -1.90 3.68
CA VAL A 62 3.09 -0.62 3.18
C VAL A 62 4.07 0.52 3.44
N LEU A 63 4.65 0.60 4.64
CA LEU A 63 5.64 1.62 4.99
C LEU A 63 6.87 1.54 4.08
N LEU A 64 7.45 0.36 3.94
CA LEU A 64 8.63 0.13 3.11
C LEU A 64 8.35 0.51 1.66
N SER A 65 7.23 0.04 1.08
CA SER A 65 6.85 0.40 -0.28
C SER A 65 6.60 1.90 -0.44
N SER A 66 6.00 2.55 0.55
CA SER A 66 5.70 3.99 0.50
C SER A 66 6.97 4.84 0.51
N ILE A 67 7.97 4.47 1.32
CA ILE A 67 9.27 5.16 1.38
C ILE A 67 10.00 5.07 0.04
N TYR A 68 10.00 3.89 -0.58
CA TYR A 68 10.69 3.63 -1.84
C TYR A 68 9.81 3.80 -3.08
N LEU A 69 8.61 4.36 -2.92
CA LEU A 69 7.71 4.66 -4.03
C LEU A 69 8.30 5.73 -4.95
N LEU A 70 8.38 5.44 -6.24
CA LEU A 70 8.71 6.43 -7.26
C LEU A 70 7.43 7.21 -7.63
N VAL A 71 7.38 8.46 -7.23
CA VAL A 71 6.32 9.42 -7.60
C VAL A 71 6.98 10.73 -8.01
N TRP A 72 6.59 11.25 -9.16
CA TRP A 72 7.11 12.53 -9.69
C TRP A 72 6.66 13.73 -8.85
N ILE A 73 5.49 13.64 -8.24
CA ILE A 73 4.90 14.72 -7.44
C ILE A 73 5.21 14.48 -5.95
N SER A 74 6.19 15.21 -5.44
CA SER A 74 6.75 15.00 -4.10
C SER A 74 5.72 15.12 -2.96
N TRP A 75 4.71 16.00 -3.08
CA TRP A 75 3.70 16.17 -2.04
C TRP A 75 2.78 14.94 -1.91
N ILE A 76 2.47 14.24 -3.02
CA ILE A 76 1.69 12.99 -2.99
C ILE A 76 2.45 11.92 -2.19
N LYS A 77 3.76 11.77 -2.45
CA LYS A 77 4.60 10.86 -1.66
C LYS A 77 4.58 11.19 -0.18
N LYS A 78 4.68 12.49 0.17
CA LYS A 78 4.64 12.94 1.56
C LYS A 78 3.31 12.62 2.24
N ILE A 79 2.18 12.75 1.55
CA ILE A 79 0.86 12.38 2.06
C ILE A 79 0.78 10.87 2.29
N ILE A 80 1.20 10.05 1.32
CA ILE A 80 1.18 8.59 1.44
C ILE A 80 2.02 8.14 2.64
N VAL A 81 3.28 8.55 2.71
CA VAL A 81 4.18 8.20 3.82
C VAL A 81 3.66 8.76 5.15
N GLY A 82 3.20 10.00 5.16
CA GLY A 82 2.65 10.66 6.35
C GLY A 82 1.43 9.92 6.90
N ALA A 83 0.50 9.48 6.03
CA ALA A 83 -0.66 8.69 6.44
C ALA A 83 -0.25 7.36 7.07
N VAL A 84 0.71 6.65 6.47
CA VAL A 84 1.20 5.37 7.02
C VAL A 84 1.87 5.57 8.37
N VAL A 85 2.78 6.54 8.50
CA VAL A 85 3.49 6.82 9.76
C VAL A 85 2.51 7.26 10.85
N ALA A 86 1.57 8.17 10.52
CA ALA A 86 0.55 8.62 11.45
C ALA A 86 -0.37 7.46 11.88
N GLY A 87 -0.71 6.56 10.95
CA GLY A 87 -1.51 5.38 11.24
C GLY A 87 -0.84 4.43 12.23
N ILE A 88 0.44 4.11 12.01
CA ILE A 88 1.23 3.28 12.93
C ILE A 88 1.37 3.96 14.30
N ALA A 89 1.64 5.26 14.33
CA ALA A 89 1.74 6.01 15.58
C ALA A 89 0.41 6.03 16.35
N LEU A 90 -0.71 6.16 15.63
CA LEU A 90 -2.04 6.15 16.23
C LEU A 90 -2.39 4.78 16.82
N GLN A 91 -2.02 3.69 16.16
CA GLN A 91 -2.19 2.34 16.72
C GLN A 91 -1.37 2.17 17.99
N PHE A 92 -0.11 2.62 17.99
CA PHE A 92 0.71 2.60 19.19
C PHE A 92 0.08 3.40 20.34
N ALA A 93 -0.48 4.59 20.06
CA ALA A 93 -1.23 5.35 21.04
C ALA A 93 -2.49 4.59 21.52
N GLY A 94 -3.16 3.86 20.64
CA GLY A 94 -4.33 3.05 20.97
C GLY A 94 -4.03 1.94 21.98
N TYR A 95 -2.86 1.31 21.93
CA TYR A 95 -2.45 0.31 22.93
C TYR A 95 -2.27 0.90 24.33
N HIS A 96 -2.10 2.21 24.46
CA HIS A 96 -1.97 2.92 25.73
C HIS A 96 -3.22 3.72 26.10
N ALA A 97 -4.24 3.70 25.25
CA ALA A 97 -5.50 4.40 25.49
C ALA A 97 -6.38 3.64 26.51
N PRO A 98 -7.34 4.31 27.19
CA PRO A 98 -8.36 3.64 27.98
C PRO A 98 -9.13 2.60 27.15
N GLU A 99 -9.50 1.48 27.76
CA GLU A 99 -10.16 0.34 27.08
C GLU A 99 -11.37 0.75 26.23
N GLU A 100 -12.13 1.75 26.70
CA GLU A 100 -13.31 2.29 26.01
C GLU A 100 -12.99 2.83 24.60
N TYR A 101 -11.79 3.40 24.38
CA TYR A 101 -11.38 4.04 23.12
C TYR A 101 -10.32 3.26 22.36
N ALA A 102 -9.64 2.34 23.03
CA ALA A 102 -8.48 1.60 22.47
C ALA A 102 -8.78 0.97 21.10
N GLY A 103 -9.89 0.24 21.00
CA GLY A 103 -10.30 -0.42 19.75
C GLY A 103 -10.53 0.57 18.61
N SER A 104 -11.28 1.64 18.86
CA SER A 104 -11.59 2.64 17.84
C SER A 104 -10.33 3.39 17.37
N VAL A 105 -9.40 3.68 18.28
CA VAL A 105 -8.13 4.35 17.96
C VAL A 105 -7.24 3.43 17.11
N ILE A 106 -7.15 2.14 17.46
CA ILE A 106 -6.39 1.16 16.67
C ILE A 106 -7.00 1.01 15.26
N ILE A 107 -8.32 0.85 15.14
CA ILE A 107 -8.99 0.74 13.84
C ILE A 107 -8.78 2.00 12.99
N ALA A 108 -8.86 3.19 13.60
CA ALA A 108 -8.56 4.44 12.92
C ALA A 108 -7.10 4.50 12.43
N GLY A 109 -6.16 4.00 13.23
CA GLY A 109 -4.75 3.87 12.85
C GLY A 109 -4.57 2.93 11.66
N ILE A 110 -5.17 1.74 11.68
CA ILE A 110 -5.18 0.81 10.54
C ILE A 110 -5.78 1.50 9.32
N GLY A 111 -6.85 2.29 9.52
CA GLY A 111 -7.48 3.07 8.47
C GLY A 111 -6.53 4.04 7.76
N LEU A 112 -5.71 4.76 8.51
CA LEU A 112 -4.69 5.65 7.94
C LEU A 112 -3.61 4.89 7.18
N VAL A 113 -3.18 3.72 7.67
CA VAL A 113 -2.26 2.84 6.91
C VAL A 113 -2.92 2.40 5.61
N CYS A 114 -4.20 2.03 5.64
CA CYS A 114 -4.97 1.66 4.44
C CYS A 114 -5.12 2.82 3.45
N VAL A 115 -5.25 4.07 3.92
CA VAL A 115 -5.23 5.27 3.06
C VAL A 115 -3.89 5.39 2.34
N GLY A 116 -2.77 5.22 3.05
CA GLY A 116 -1.44 5.18 2.44
C GLY A 116 -1.29 4.04 1.43
N GLY A 117 -1.76 2.84 1.79
CA GLY A 117 -1.81 1.67 0.91
C GLY A 117 -2.66 1.90 -0.34
N ALA A 118 -3.83 2.53 -0.19
CA ALA A 118 -4.70 2.90 -1.31
C ALA A 118 -4.00 3.88 -2.28
N GLY A 119 -3.29 4.86 -1.74
CA GLY A 119 -2.47 5.78 -2.55
C GLY A 119 -1.37 5.06 -3.33
N LEU A 120 -0.72 4.08 -2.70
CA LEU A 120 0.33 3.26 -3.31
C LEU A 120 -0.22 2.41 -4.46
N VAL A 121 -1.28 1.63 -4.22
CA VAL A 121 -1.87 0.76 -5.25
C VAL A 121 -2.60 1.57 -6.33
N GLY A 122 -3.18 2.71 -5.97
CA GLY A 122 -3.78 3.66 -6.90
C GLY A 122 -2.76 4.22 -7.89
N LYS A 123 -1.55 4.54 -7.43
CA LYS A 123 -0.44 4.93 -8.32
C LYS A 123 -0.07 3.81 -9.29
N GLU A 124 0.02 2.56 -8.83
CA GLU A 124 0.31 1.42 -9.72
C GLU A 124 -0.83 1.22 -10.73
N ALA A 125 -2.08 1.36 -10.29
CA ALA A 125 -3.25 1.30 -11.17
C ALA A 125 -3.21 2.37 -12.27
N TYR A 126 -2.86 3.58 -11.88
CA TYR A 126 -2.78 4.72 -12.79
C TYR A 126 -1.61 4.59 -13.77
N CYS A 127 -0.40 4.28 -13.26
CA CYS A 127 0.80 4.23 -14.09
C CYS A 127 0.86 3.00 -15.00
N PHE A 128 0.37 1.85 -14.56
CA PHE A 128 0.51 0.57 -15.26
C PHE A 128 -0.83 -0.02 -15.72
N ALA A 129 -1.93 0.72 -15.55
CA ALA A 129 -3.30 0.30 -15.90
C ALA A 129 -3.72 -1.03 -15.21
N TYR A 130 -3.23 -1.27 -13.98
CA TYR A 130 -3.61 -2.45 -13.21
C TYR A 130 -5.00 -2.30 -12.60
N ARG A 131 -5.97 -3.07 -13.11
CA ARG A 131 -7.35 -3.02 -12.63
C ARG A 131 -7.46 -3.39 -11.15
N GLU A 132 -6.63 -4.32 -10.68
CA GLU A 132 -6.57 -4.75 -9.28
C GLU A 132 -6.27 -3.58 -8.33
N GLY A 133 -5.43 -2.64 -8.75
CA GLY A 133 -5.10 -1.47 -7.94
C GLY A 133 -6.32 -0.54 -7.74
N TRP A 134 -7.16 -0.35 -8.77
CA TRP A 134 -8.41 0.41 -8.63
C TRP A 134 -9.39 -0.25 -7.68
N VAL A 135 -9.53 -1.58 -7.76
CA VAL A 135 -10.42 -2.33 -6.85
C VAL A 135 -9.89 -2.24 -5.41
N LEU A 136 -8.58 -2.43 -5.19
CA LEU A 136 -7.95 -2.29 -3.87
C LEU A 136 -8.15 -0.90 -3.26
N THR A 137 -8.05 0.16 -4.07
CA THR A 137 -8.29 1.54 -3.63
C THR A 137 -9.70 1.72 -3.05
N GLY A 138 -10.69 0.95 -3.52
CA GLY A 138 -12.05 0.92 -2.97
C GLY A 138 -12.21 -0.04 -1.80
N VAL A 139 -11.59 -1.21 -1.85
CA VAL A 139 -11.74 -2.26 -0.81
C VAL A 139 -11.15 -1.82 0.53
N TYR A 140 -10.00 -1.14 0.53
CA TYR A 140 -9.38 -0.67 1.77
C TYR A 140 -10.30 0.22 2.61
N PRO A 141 -10.82 1.36 2.09
CA PRO A 141 -11.69 2.23 2.87
C PRO A 141 -13.01 1.55 3.23
N LEU A 142 -13.56 0.70 2.37
CA LEU A 142 -14.79 -0.01 2.65
C LEU A 142 -14.65 -0.93 3.87
N LEU A 143 -13.57 -1.70 3.95
CA LEU A 143 -13.29 -2.59 5.07
C LEU A 143 -13.11 -1.81 6.38
N VAL A 144 -12.35 -0.71 6.34
CA VAL A 144 -12.11 0.13 7.52
C VAL A 144 -13.40 0.79 8.00
N LEU A 145 -14.17 1.41 7.09
CA LEU A 145 -15.44 2.06 7.45
C LEU A 145 -16.44 1.09 8.07
N ALA A 146 -16.53 -0.13 7.53
CA ALA A 146 -17.42 -1.14 8.09
C ALA A 146 -17.05 -1.50 9.55
N ASN A 147 -15.76 -1.59 9.86
CA ASN A 147 -15.31 -1.86 11.23
C ASN A 147 -15.46 -0.64 12.15
N LEU A 148 -15.26 0.59 11.66
CA LEU A 148 -15.49 1.82 12.45
C LEU A 148 -16.96 2.03 12.83
N ILE A 149 -17.90 1.58 11.99
CA ILE A 149 -19.34 1.67 12.27
C ILE A 149 -19.80 0.58 13.27
N GLY A 150 -18.87 -0.24 13.78
CA GLY A 150 -19.18 -1.27 14.78
C GLY A 150 -19.85 -2.52 14.20
N ARG A 151 -19.68 -2.77 12.91
CA ARG A 151 -20.11 -4.01 12.25
C ARG A 151 -18.97 -5.02 12.19
N GLU A 152 -18.37 -5.31 13.33
CA GLU A 152 -17.36 -6.37 13.43
C GLU A 152 -18.00 -7.73 13.12
N ASN A 153 -17.98 -8.10 11.86
CA ASN A 153 -18.43 -9.41 11.40
C ASN A 153 -17.23 -10.20 10.89
N VAL A 154 -16.93 -11.31 11.56
CA VAL A 154 -15.80 -12.18 11.22
C VAL A 154 -15.86 -12.62 9.76
N VAL A 155 -17.05 -12.97 9.25
CA VAL A 155 -17.23 -13.40 7.86
C VAL A 155 -16.91 -12.26 6.89
N PHE A 156 -17.43 -11.05 7.16
CA PHE A 156 -17.19 -9.88 6.33
C PHE A 156 -15.70 -9.52 6.30
N ASN A 157 -15.05 -9.50 7.45
CA ASN A 157 -13.62 -9.20 7.55
C ASN A 157 -12.77 -10.27 6.86
N THR A 158 -13.11 -11.55 7.01
CA THR A 158 -12.42 -12.65 6.33
C THR A 158 -12.52 -12.52 4.81
N ILE A 159 -13.71 -12.21 4.28
CA ILE A 159 -13.90 -11.97 2.85
C ILE A 159 -13.07 -10.76 2.40
N GLY A 160 -13.10 -9.67 3.17
CA GLY A 160 -12.34 -8.46 2.88
C GLY A 160 -10.83 -8.70 2.83
N PHE A 161 -10.26 -9.36 3.84
CA PHE A 161 -8.83 -9.69 3.88
C PHE A 161 -8.44 -10.68 2.79
N SER A 162 -9.30 -11.66 2.48
CA SER A 162 -9.07 -12.60 1.37
C SER A 162 -9.07 -11.88 0.02
N ALA A 163 -9.98 -10.94 -0.19
CA ALA A 163 -10.01 -10.11 -1.39
C ALA A 163 -8.74 -9.25 -1.51
N ILE A 164 -8.32 -8.59 -0.42
CA ILE A 164 -7.07 -7.82 -0.38
C ILE A 164 -5.88 -8.71 -0.73
N PHE A 165 -5.78 -9.90 -0.11
CA PHE A 165 -4.69 -10.85 -0.37
C PHE A 165 -4.63 -11.24 -1.85
N LEU A 166 -5.74 -11.68 -2.45
CA LEU A 166 -5.78 -12.14 -3.84
C LEU A 166 -5.46 -11.01 -4.83
N LEU A 167 -6.00 -9.81 -4.58
CA LEU A 167 -5.75 -8.65 -5.43
C LEU A 167 -4.30 -8.17 -5.33
N LEU A 168 -3.73 -8.13 -4.11
CA LEU A 168 -2.32 -7.81 -3.90
C LEU A 168 -1.40 -8.86 -4.52
N LEU A 169 -1.74 -10.12 -4.40
CA LEU A 169 -0.97 -11.23 -5.00
C LEU A 169 -0.91 -11.07 -6.52
N SER A 170 -2.06 -10.79 -7.16
CA SER A 170 -2.14 -10.54 -8.60
C SER A 170 -1.31 -9.31 -9.01
N LEU A 171 -1.50 -8.18 -8.33
CA LEU A 171 -0.79 -6.93 -8.60
C LEU A 171 0.73 -7.11 -8.41
N THR A 172 1.14 -7.70 -7.29
CA THR A 172 2.56 -7.93 -6.97
C THR A 172 3.18 -8.90 -7.96
N GLY A 173 2.47 -9.98 -8.34
CA GLY A 173 2.93 -10.92 -9.37
C GLY A 173 3.18 -10.27 -10.73
N LYS A 174 2.31 -9.33 -11.15
CA LYS A 174 2.52 -8.53 -12.35
C LYS A 174 3.73 -7.60 -12.19
N LYS A 175 3.87 -6.97 -11.03
CA LYS A 175 4.99 -6.05 -10.76
C LYS A 175 6.34 -6.76 -10.72
N LEU A 176 6.41 -7.96 -10.17
CA LEU A 176 7.63 -8.75 -10.12
C LEU A 176 8.09 -9.25 -11.49
N LYS A 177 7.15 -9.46 -12.42
CA LYS A 177 7.48 -9.84 -13.82
C LYS A 177 8.01 -8.68 -14.65
N GLN A 178 7.79 -7.43 -14.22
CA GLN A 178 8.37 -6.26 -14.90
C GLN A 178 9.87 -6.18 -14.67
N PRO A 179 10.66 -5.77 -15.67
CA PRO A 179 12.07 -5.46 -15.46
C PRO A 179 12.23 -4.36 -14.40
N LEU A 180 13.38 -4.32 -13.75
CA LEU A 180 13.69 -3.24 -12.81
C LEU A 180 13.75 -1.90 -13.56
N LEU A 181 13.26 -0.85 -12.92
CA LEU A 181 13.20 0.50 -13.49
C LEU A 181 12.41 0.57 -14.81
N SER A 182 11.32 -0.20 -14.92
CA SER A 182 10.42 -0.11 -16.08
C SER A 182 9.82 1.28 -16.21
N PRO A 183 9.91 1.91 -17.40
CA PRO A 183 9.22 3.17 -17.65
C PRO A 183 7.71 2.99 -17.51
N CYS A 184 7.03 4.06 -17.11
CA CYS A 184 5.58 4.08 -17.09
C CYS A 184 5.06 3.97 -18.54
N PRO A 185 4.27 2.94 -18.88
CA PRO A 185 3.78 2.76 -20.25
C PRO A 185 2.74 3.82 -20.67
N THR A 186 2.15 4.50 -19.70
CA THR A 186 1.23 5.61 -19.96
C THR A 186 1.98 6.92 -19.92
N ASN A 187 1.91 7.73 -20.98
CA ASN A 187 2.46 9.10 -21.03
C ASN A 187 1.86 10.04 -19.95
N VAL A 188 1.02 9.49 -19.09
CA VAL A 188 0.22 10.19 -18.08
C VAL A 188 0.92 10.27 -16.72
N CYS A 189 2.01 9.52 -16.50
CA CYS A 189 2.85 9.74 -15.32
C CYS A 189 3.53 11.11 -15.47
N GLY A 190 2.81 12.17 -15.11
CA GLY A 190 3.17 13.56 -15.31
C GLY A 190 4.64 13.84 -15.00
N MET A 191 5.47 13.68 -16.02
CA MET A 191 6.81 14.26 -16.00
C MET A 191 6.63 15.77 -15.90
N PRO A 192 7.35 16.45 -15.03
CA PRO A 192 7.36 17.90 -15.06
C PRO A 192 7.81 18.31 -16.46
N GLU A 193 6.93 18.97 -17.23
CA GLU A 193 7.34 19.67 -18.42
C GLU A 193 8.52 20.57 -18.03
N LYS A 194 9.63 20.42 -18.78
CA LYS A 194 10.76 21.34 -18.61
C LYS A 194 10.22 22.75 -18.81
N LYS A 195 10.19 23.53 -17.73
CA LYS A 195 10.10 24.99 -17.83
C LYS A 195 11.43 25.54 -18.31
#